data_bace28c3083512125927d219c5dc0917
#
_entry.id   bace28c3083512125927d219c5dc0917
#
_cell.length_a   1.000
_cell.length_b   1.000
_cell.length_c   1.000
_cell.angle_alpha   90.00
_cell.angle_beta   90.00
_cell.angle_gamma   90.00
#
_symmetry.space_group_name_H-M   'P 1'
#
loop_
_entity.id
_entity.type
_entity.pdbx_description
1 polymer ?
#
loop_
_entity_poly.entity_id
_entity_poly.type
_entity_poly.pdbx_seq_one_letter_code
_entity_poly.pdbx_strand_id
1 'polypeptide(L)'
;MMPVKFLSVLGAAACIAALCGIPSRAFAWVDEGHEVVGLIADHYLKPEVRRRVQALLAGDATGLTAKDIAHEATWADKYRDQDRAGAKVRYLQTRNWHFVDLELAGVDLNGACFGQPRLPPGTAASNGPAEDCVIDKIGEFWAELKEPGTSEPERRLALQFLLHFVGDIHQPLHAADNHDQGGNRDTVSAPGIATNNLHHDWDTEFVARLGANETEIAQRLIANITDSERARWSAGTPTDWALESFAVAKSHVYGRLPPFESPYHYELSATYVADATGVTAEQLSKAGVRLAFVLNQALH
;
A
#
# COMPACT_ATOMS: atom_id res chain seq x y z
N MET A 1 26.40 26.34 -74.81
CA MET A 1 25.44 26.65 -73.80
C MET A 1 24.90 25.34 -73.33
N MET A 2 25.41 24.79 -72.17
CA MET A 2 24.94 23.54 -71.55
C MET A 2 24.17 23.88 -70.26
N PRO A 3 23.03 23.25 -69.96
CA PRO A 3 22.31 23.54 -68.75
C PRO A 3 22.87 22.74 -67.55
N VAL A 4 23.08 23.46 -66.48
CA VAL A 4 23.50 22.95 -65.18
C VAL A 4 22.31 22.22 -64.49
N LYS A 5 22.47 20.95 -64.11
CA LYS A 5 21.51 20.18 -63.32
C LYS A 5 21.73 20.47 -61.83
N PHE A 6 20.74 21.03 -61.17
CA PHE A 6 20.68 21.13 -59.71
C PHE A 6 20.30 19.76 -59.11
N LEU A 7 21.15 19.20 -58.26
CA LEU A 7 20.88 18.07 -57.46
C LEU A 7 20.26 18.54 -56.14
N SER A 8 19.01 18.21 -55.93
CA SER A 8 18.33 18.45 -54.64
C SER A 8 18.68 17.34 -53.66
N VAL A 9 19.37 17.67 -52.58
CA VAL A 9 19.63 16.76 -51.46
C VAL A 9 18.46 16.89 -50.50
N LEU A 10 17.59 15.84 -50.41
CA LEU A 10 16.62 15.70 -49.34
C LEU A 10 17.34 15.23 -48.07
N GLY A 11 17.46 16.11 -47.10
CA GLY A 11 17.89 15.76 -45.76
C GLY A 11 16.73 15.06 -44.99
N ALA A 12 16.89 13.79 -44.68
CA ALA A 12 15.99 13.09 -43.79
C ALA A 12 16.27 13.50 -42.32
N ALA A 13 15.37 14.27 -41.72
CA ALA A 13 15.41 14.58 -40.31
C ALA A 13 14.92 13.34 -39.56
N ALA A 14 15.83 12.63 -38.88
CA ALA A 14 15.49 11.58 -37.96
C ALA A 14 14.95 12.20 -36.66
N CYS A 15 13.64 12.13 -36.41
CA CYS A 15 13.05 12.42 -35.12
C CYS A 15 13.44 11.32 -34.16
N ILE A 16 14.40 11.60 -33.28
CA ILE A 16 14.64 10.77 -32.08
C ILE A 16 13.52 11.08 -31.11
N ALA A 17 12.51 10.19 -31.06
CA ALA A 17 11.54 10.19 -29.99
C ALA A 17 12.27 9.81 -28.69
N ALA A 18 12.56 10.79 -27.86
CA ALA A 18 12.98 10.56 -26.49
C ALA A 18 11.80 9.90 -25.75
N LEU A 19 11.88 8.59 -25.53
CA LEU A 19 11.04 7.89 -24.57
C LEU A 19 11.39 8.44 -23.19
N CYS A 20 10.69 9.51 -22.78
CA CYS A 20 10.62 9.90 -21.38
C CYS A 20 9.95 8.74 -20.65
N GLY A 21 10.74 7.87 -20.03
CA GLY A 21 10.26 6.89 -19.08
C GLY A 21 9.47 7.64 -18.01
N ILE A 22 8.16 7.42 -17.96
CA ILE A 22 7.32 7.88 -16.87
C ILE A 22 7.86 7.11 -15.65
N PRO A 23 8.34 7.78 -14.58
CA PRO A 23 8.77 7.08 -13.40
C PRO A 23 7.58 6.22 -12.91
N SER A 24 7.77 4.91 -12.81
CA SER A 24 6.81 3.99 -12.21
C SER A 24 6.49 4.52 -10.82
N ARG A 25 5.23 4.82 -10.58
CA ARG A 25 4.75 5.29 -9.29
C ARG A 25 4.72 4.06 -8.39
N ALA A 26 5.54 4.03 -7.36
CA ALA A 26 5.33 3.11 -6.26
C ALA A 26 4.05 3.56 -5.53
N PHE A 27 3.02 2.76 -5.65
CA PHE A 27 1.82 2.83 -4.82
C PHE A 27 1.90 1.61 -3.89
N ALA A 28 1.49 1.74 -2.64
CA ALA A 28 1.01 0.64 -1.83
C ALA A 28 -0.05 -0.14 -2.60
N TRP A 29 -0.50 -1.30 -2.12
CA TRP A 29 -1.55 -2.01 -2.85
C TRP A 29 -2.34 -1.02 -3.72
N VAL A 30 -2.27 -1.09 -5.04
CA VAL A 30 -3.06 -0.16 -5.86
C VAL A 30 -4.52 -0.15 -5.42
N ASP A 31 -5.27 0.83 -5.84
CA ASP A 31 -6.66 1.06 -5.42
C ASP A 31 -7.45 -0.26 -5.20
N GLU A 32 -7.35 -1.22 -6.10
CA GLU A 32 -8.04 -2.50 -6.03
C GLU A 32 -7.70 -3.33 -4.78
N GLY A 33 -6.43 -3.39 -4.37
CA GLY A 33 -6.02 -4.14 -3.16
C GLY A 33 -6.53 -3.48 -1.88
N HIS A 34 -6.48 -2.14 -1.78
CA HIS A 34 -7.05 -1.41 -0.64
C HIS A 34 -8.57 -1.54 -0.58
N GLU A 35 -9.25 -1.48 -1.73
CA GLU A 35 -10.69 -1.69 -1.81
C GLU A 35 -11.10 -3.09 -1.35
N VAL A 36 -10.33 -4.12 -1.73
CA VAL A 36 -10.50 -5.50 -1.22
C VAL A 36 -10.38 -5.57 0.30
N VAL A 37 -9.35 -4.93 0.89
CA VAL A 37 -9.18 -4.85 2.35
C VAL A 37 -10.37 -4.17 3.00
N GLY A 38 -10.84 -3.05 2.45
CA GLY A 38 -12.03 -2.33 2.92
C GLY A 38 -13.30 -3.19 2.88
N LEU A 39 -13.53 -3.92 1.79
CA LEU A 39 -14.68 -4.80 1.63
C LEU A 39 -14.66 -5.99 2.60
N ILE A 40 -13.49 -6.62 2.81
CA ILE A 40 -13.34 -7.69 3.79
C ILE A 40 -13.60 -7.14 5.20
N ALA A 41 -13.07 -5.96 5.52
CA ALA A 41 -13.30 -5.33 6.80
C ALA A 41 -14.79 -5.04 7.01
N ASP A 42 -15.48 -4.46 6.03
CA ASP A 42 -16.91 -4.18 6.10
C ASP A 42 -17.71 -5.44 6.44
N HIS A 43 -17.37 -6.56 5.81
CA HIS A 43 -18.04 -7.84 6.06
C HIS A 43 -17.99 -8.25 7.55
N TYR A 44 -16.87 -8.01 8.23
CA TYR A 44 -16.65 -8.40 9.64
C TYR A 44 -16.95 -7.28 10.66
N LEU A 45 -17.41 -6.10 10.22
CA LEU A 45 -17.86 -5.04 11.12
C LEU A 45 -19.15 -5.44 11.85
N LYS A 46 -19.21 -5.11 13.15
CA LYS A 46 -20.47 -5.13 13.90
C LYS A 46 -21.44 -4.11 13.29
N PRO A 47 -22.76 -4.37 13.29
CA PRO A 47 -23.73 -3.49 12.65
C PRO A 47 -23.71 -2.04 13.15
N GLU A 48 -23.50 -1.82 14.45
CA GLU A 48 -23.37 -0.49 15.04
C GLU A 48 -22.08 0.22 14.60
N VAL A 49 -20.96 -0.51 14.51
CA VAL A 49 -19.67 0.04 14.05
C VAL A 49 -19.76 0.39 12.57
N ARG A 50 -20.36 -0.46 11.73
CA ARG A 50 -20.59 -0.17 10.31
C ARG A 50 -21.37 1.13 10.12
N ARG A 51 -22.46 1.33 10.88
CA ARG A 51 -23.22 2.60 10.81
C ARG A 51 -22.36 3.80 11.22
N ARG A 52 -21.51 3.65 12.23
CA ARG A 52 -20.62 4.72 12.69
C ARG A 52 -19.56 5.07 11.64
N VAL A 53 -18.93 4.05 11.01
CA VAL A 53 -18.00 4.23 9.88
C VAL A 53 -18.69 5.00 8.75
N GLN A 54 -19.85 4.54 8.31
CA GLN A 54 -20.62 5.19 7.24
C GLN A 54 -20.95 6.67 7.58
N ALA A 55 -21.33 6.95 8.82
CA ALA A 55 -21.63 8.32 9.25
C ALA A 55 -20.38 9.23 9.21
N LEU A 56 -19.21 8.73 9.62
CA LEU A 56 -17.95 9.48 9.56
C LEU A 56 -17.55 9.77 8.11
N LEU A 57 -17.57 8.74 7.24
CA LEU A 57 -17.18 8.86 5.84
C LEU A 57 -18.14 9.76 5.03
N ALA A 58 -19.44 9.77 5.37
CA ALA A 58 -20.41 10.68 4.74
C ALA A 58 -20.03 12.17 4.90
N GLY A 59 -19.29 12.50 5.95
CA GLY A 59 -18.77 13.85 6.22
C GLY A 59 -17.50 14.21 5.44
N ASP A 60 -16.93 13.31 4.62
CA ASP A 60 -15.76 13.70 3.80
C ASP A 60 -16.13 14.81 2.82
N ALA A 61 -15.31 15.87 2.81
CA ALA A 61 -15.46 17.03 1.95
C ALA A 61 -14.31 17.17 0.93
N THR A 62 -13.37 16.22 0.90
CA THR A 62 -12.20 16.30 0.01
C THR A 62 -12.54 16.01 -1.45
N GLY A 63 -13.54 15.16 -1.69
CA GLY A 63 -13.93 14.74 -3.03
C GLY A 63 -12.88 13.86 -3.72
N LEU A 64 -11.93 13.27 -2.98
CA LEU A 64 -10.87 12.42 -3.52
C LEU A 64 -11.37 11.02 -3.85
N THR A 65 -12.37 10.55 -3.11
CA THR A 65 -12.93 9.19 -3.20
C THR A 65 -14.46 9.22 -3.13
N ALA A 66 -15.11 8.12 -3.48
CA ALA A 66 -16.49 7.88 -3.09
C ALA A 66 -16.55 7.56 -1.59
N LYS A 67 -17.66 7.95 -0.92
CA LYS A 67 -17.80 7.95 0.54
C LYS A 67 -18.26 6.61 1.11
N ASP A 68 -17.68 5.54 0.63
CA ASP A 68 -17.88 4.19 1.17
C ASP A 68 -16.53 3.59 1.61
N ILE A 69 -16.59 2.55 2.39
CA ILE A 69 -15.40 2.00 3.05
C ILE A 69 -14.35 1.47 2.06
N ALA A 70 -14.78 0.96 0.90
CA ALA A 70 -13.86 0.43 -0.10
C ALA A 70 -13.06 1.57 -0.77
N HIS A 71 -13.76 2.52 -1.37
CA HIS A 71 -13.10 3.64 -2.04
C HIS A 71 -12.30 4.53 -1.06
N GLU A 72 -12.81 4.74 0.16
CA GLU A 72 -12.09 5.51 1.18
C GLU A 72 -10.80 4.80 1.66
N ALA A 73 -10.67 3.51 1.47
CA ALA A 73 -9.41 2.82 1.73
C ALA A 73 -8.28 3.25 0.78
N THR A 74 -8.60 3.91 -0.33
CA THR A 74 -7.62 4.48 -1.27
C THR A 74 -7.34 5.97 -1.02
N TRP A 75 -8.04 6.57 -0.03
CA TRP A 75 -8.02 8.01 0.21
C TRP A 75 -6.62 8.54 0.57
N ALA A 76 -5.86 7.84 1.40
CA ALA A 76 -4.58 8.32 1.91
C ALA A 76 -3.53 8.52 0.80
N ASP A 77 -3.48 7.64 -0.18
CA ASP A 77 -2.63 7.79 -1.35
C ASP A 77 -3.04 8.97 -2.22
N LYS A 78 -4.34 9.12 -2.46
CA LYS A 78 -4.88 10.26 -3.23
C LYS A 78 -4.64 11.57 -2.49
N TYR A 79 -4.76 11.59 -1.16
CA TYR A 79 -4.45 12.73 -0.31
C TYR A 79 -2.96 13.10 -0.39
N ARG A 80 -2.07 12.12 -0.25
CA ARG A 80 -0.61 12.28 -0.40
C ARG A 80 -0.26 12.85 -1.75
N ASP A 81 -0.79 12.31 -2.83
CA ASP A 81 -0.37 12.65 -4.19
C ASP A 81 -1.07 13.88 -4.76
N GLN A 82 -2.09 14.42 -4.09
CA GLN A 82 -2.86 15.57 -4.57
C GLN A 82 -2.00 16.79 -4.90
N ASP A 83 -0.92 17.02 -4.16
CA ASP A 83 -0.01 18.15 -4.38
C ASP A 83 1.40 17.74 -4.80
N ARG A 84 1.62 16.45 -5.13
CA ARG A 84 2.94 15.89 -5.48
C ARG A 84 3.64 16.59 -6.65
N ALA A 85 2.88 17.04 -7.64
CA ALA A 85 3.38 17.78 -8.79
C ALA A 85 3.55 19.30 -8.53
N GLY A 86 3.08 19.78 -7.36
CA GLY A 86 3.04 21.21 -7.01
C GLY A 86 3.78 21.52 -5.71
N ALA A 87 3.04 21.98 -4.70
CA ALA A 87 3.58 22.47 -3.42
C ALA A 87 4.22 21.36 -2.56
N LYS A 88 3.86 20.12 -2.77
CA LYS A 88 4.39 18.92 -2.08
C LYS A 88 4.20 18.92 -0.56
N VAL A 89 3.30 19.71 -0.01
CA VAL A 89 3.10 19.80 1.45
C VAL A 89 2.60 18.48 2.00
N ARG A 90 1.48 17.96 1.44
CA ARG A 90 0.90 16.68 1.84
C ARG A 90 1.81 15.52 1.49
N TYR A 91 2.39 15.55 0.29
CA TYR A 91 3.33 14.54 -0.16
C TYR A 91 4.52 14.38 0.79
N LEU A 92 5.18 15.48 1.16
CA LEU A 92 6.32 15.44 2.08
C LEU A 92 5.92 15.09 3.51
N GLN A 93 4.69 15.48 3.93
CA GLN A 93 4.18 15.20 5.26
C GLN A 93 3.87 13.71 5.46
N THR A 94 3.29 13.04 4.46
CA THR A 94 2.69 11.71 4.68
C THR A 94 3.38 10.56 3.96
N ARG A 95 4.33 10.82 3.06
CA ARG A 95 4.95 9.77 2.21
C ARG A 95 5.61 8.63 2.98
N ASN A 96 6.21 8.91 4.14
CA ASN A 96 6.90 7.89 4.95
C ASN A 96 5.91 7.11 5.84
N TRP A 97 4.69 7.61 6.05
CA TRP A 97 3.68 6.98 6.90
C TRP A 97 3.12 5.67 6.33
N HIS A 98 3.42 5.37 5.05
CA HIS A 98 2.90 4.22 4.33
C HIS A 98 3.72 2.94 4.50
N PHE A 99 4.93 3.01 5.08
CA PHE A 99 5.84 1.87 5.15
C PHE A 99 6.72 1.91 6.42
N VAL A 100 7.42 0.80 6.64
CA VAL A 100 8.50 0.69 7.61
C VAL A 100 9.63 -0.12 7.00
N ASP A 101 10.81 0.49 6.82
CA ASP A 101 11.96 -0.14 6.17
C ASP A 101 12.75 -1.01 7.17
N LEU A 102 12.28 -2.25 7.41
CA LEU A 102 13.00 -3.23 8.21
C LEU A 102 14.06 -3.91 7.34
N GLU A 103 15.33 -3.69 7.64
CA GLU A 103 16.43 -4.26 6.88
C GLU A 103 16.50 -5.78 7.00
N LEU A 104 16.66 -6.50 5.87
CA LEU A 104 16.77 -7.97 5.86
C LEU A 104 17.98 -8.47 6.65
N ALA A 105 19.06 -7.69 6.72
CA ALA A 105 20.29 -8.03 7.43
C ALA A 105 20.16 -7.92 8.95
N GLY A 106 19.20 -7.13 9.46
CA GLY A 106 18.99 -6.97 10.90
C GLY A 106 17.86 -6.00 11.22
N VAL A 107 16.90 -6.44 12.02
CA VAL A 107 15.70 -5.66 12.37
C VAL A 107 16.04 -4.64 13.45
N ASP A 108 15.92 -3.35 13.14
CA ASP A 108 15.93 -2.24 14.09
C ASP A 108 14.62 -1.46 13.96
N LEU A 109 13.63 -1.79 14.77
CA LEU A 109 12.32 -1.14 14.77
C LEU A 109 12.40 0.36 15.07
N ASN A 110 13.28 0.75 15.98
CA ASN A 110 13.42 2.17 16.35
C ASN A 110 14.02 2.98 15.19
N GLY A 111 15.08 2.48 14.57
CA GLY A 111 15.69 3.13 13.41
C GLY A 111 14.77 3.15 12.19
N ALA A 112 14.04 2.06 11.93
CA ALA A 112 13.10 1.96 10.83
C ALA A 112 11.88 2.90 10.97
N CYS A 113 11.50 3.29 12.19
CA CYS A 113 10.53 4.35 12.48
C CYS A 113 11.22 5.70 12.76
N PHE A 114 12.41 5.91 12.25
CA PHE A 114 13.17 7.16 12.31
C PHE A 114 13.47 7.66 13.74
N GLY A 115 13.32 6.81 14.77
CA GLY A 115 13.55 7.16 16.16
C GLY A 115 12.58 8.20 16.73
N GLN A 116 11.40 8.34 16.15
CA GLN A 116 10.43 9.35 16.59
C GLN A 116 9.85 9.01 17.96
N PRO A 117 9.77 9.98 18.88
CA PRO A 117 9.08 9.80 20.15
C PRO A 117 7.57 9.75 19.94
N ARG A 118 6.86 9.12 20.87
CA ARG A 118 5.39 9.17 20.88
C ARG A 118 4.89 10.61 20.92
N LEU A 119 3.77 10.87 20.23
CA LEU A 119 3.16 12.17 20.23
C LEU A 119 2.77 12.61 21.65
N PRO A 120 2.97 13.90 22.00
CA PRO A 120 2.48 14.45 23.25
C PRO A 120 0.95 14.28 23.36
N PRO A 121 0.41 14.04 24.55
CA PRO A 121 -1.03 13.96 24.76
C PRO A 121 -1.76 15.20 24.20
N GLY A 122 -2.84 14.97 23.45
CA GLY A 122 -3.63 16.03 22.82
C GLY A 122 -3.09 16.54 21.48
N THR A 123 -1.98 16.00 20.97
CA THR A 123 -1.53 16.27 19.60
C THR A 123 -2.29 15.34 18.66
N ALA A 124 -2.94 15.91 17.64
CA ALA A 124 -3.60 15.11 16.61
C ALA A 124 -2.56 14.29 15.82
N ALA A 125 -2.88 13.04 15.52
CA ALA A 125 -2.00 12.12 14.79
C ALA A 125 -1.65 12.67 13.40
N SER A 126 -2.55 13.42 12.78
CA SER A 126 -2.35 14.13 11.51
C SER A 126 -1.27 15.23 11.55
N ASN A 127 -0.93 15.72 12.74
CA ASN A 127 0.13 16.72 13.00
C ASN A 127 1.45 16.08 13.47
N GLY A 128 1.57 14.77 13.41
CA GLY A 128 2.80 14.07 13.75
C GLY A 128 3.95 14.33 12.78
N PRO A 129 5.18 13.83 13.09
CA PRO A 129 6.34 14.04 12.25
C PRO A 129 6.16 13.46 10.84
N ALA A 130 6.75 14.12 9.85
CA ALA A 130 6.79 13.62 8.48
C ALA A 130 7.67 12.36 8.33
N GLU A 131 8.66 12.22 9.21
CA GLU A 131 9.57 11.08 9.29
C GLU A 131 9.04 9.97 10.22
N ASP A 132 7.75 9.82 10.36
CA ASP A 132 7.13 8.73 11.09
C ASP A 132 6.93 7.50 10.20
N CYS A 133 6.70 6.32 10.78
CA CYS A 133 6.50 5.07 10.05
C CYS A 133 5.04 4.57 10.17
N VAL A 134 4.68 3.58 9.35
CA VAL A 134 3.32 3.01 9.34
C VAL A 134 2.94 2.35 10.68
N ILE A 135 3.89 1.78 11.41
CA ILE A 135 3.63 1.16 12.74
C ILE A 135 3.11 2.20 13.72
N ASP A 136 3.85 3.31 13.85
CA ASP A 136 3.51 4.37 14.79
C ASP A 136 2.21 5.08 14.36
N LYS A 137 2.06 5.35 13.06
CA LYS A 137 0.84 5.98 12.52
C LYS A 137 -0.42 5.15 12.72
N ILE A 138 -0.38 3.84 12.53
CA ILE A 138 -1.53 2.98 12.87
C ILE A 138 -1.84 3.09 14.36
N GLY A 139 -0.83 3.03 15.23
CA GLY A 139 -0.99 3.14 16.67
C GLY A 139 -1.63 4.48 17.10
N GLU A 140 -1.13 5.58 16.56
CA GLU A 140 -1.59 6.93 16.84
C GLU A 140 -3.02 7.17 16.36
N PHE A 141 -3.33 6.87 15.09
CA PHE A 141 -4.67 7.01 14.55
C PHE A 141 -5.69 6.07 15.20
N TRP A 142 -5.27 4.86 15.60
CA TRP A 142 -6.13 3.94 16.35
C TRP A 142 -6.49 4.50 17.73
N ALA A 143 -5.50 5.05 18.45
CA ALA A 143 -5.73 5.71 19.72
C ALA A 143 -6.65 6.93 19.57
N GLU A 144 -6.43 7.76 18.57
CA GLU A 144 -7.22 8.95 18.27
C GLU A 144 -8.66 8.61 17.87
N LEU A 145 -8.86 7.59 17.03
CA LEU A 145 -10.20 7.11 16.65
C LEU A 145 -11.00 6.63 17.86
N LYS A 146 -10.33 6.05 18.85
CA LYS A 146 -10.90 5.51 20.09
C LYS A 146 -11.21 6.58 21.15
N GLU A 147 -10.47 7.70 21.13
CA GLU A 147 -10.56 8.74 22.18
C GLU A 147 -11.89 9.51 22.08
N PRO A 148 -12.73 9.50 23.13
CA PRO A 148 -14.04 10.17 23.09
C PRO A 148 -13.96 11.68 22.82
N GLY A 149 -12.87 12.35 23.24
CA GLY A 149 -12.66 13.78 23.07
C GLY A 149 -12.21 14.21 21.67
N THR A 150 -11.88 13.27 20.78
CA THR A 150 -11.45 13.58 19.41
C THR A 150 -12.57 14.26 18.63
N SER A 151 -12.26 15.38 17.97
CA SER A 151 -13.22 16.07 17.10
C SER A 151 -13.66 15.20 15.93
N GLU A 152 -14.85 15.41 15.40
CA GLU A 152 -15.36 14.61 14.28
C GLU A 152 -14.48 14.70 13.02
N PRO A 153 -13.93 15.87 12.62
CA PRO A 153 -12.98 15.93 11.52
C PRO A 153 -11.72 15.10 11.74
N GLU A 154 -11.08 15.19 12.92
CA GLU A 154 -9.89 14.38 13.23
C GLU A 154 -10.21 12.89 13.33
N ARG A 155 -11.36 12.52 13.89
CA ARG A 155 -11.84 11.14 13.93
C ARG A 155 -12.06 10.56 12.54
N ARG A 156 -12.51 11.40 11.59
CA ARG A 156 -12.64 11.00 10.17
C ARG A 156 -11.27 10.82 9.53
N LEU A 157 -10.33 11.74 9.73
CA LEU A 157 -8.95 11.60 9.26
C LEU A 157 -8.31 10.32 9.80
N ALA A 158 -8.45 10.07 11.10
CA ALA A 158 -7.95 8.84 11.72
C ALA A 158 -8.54 7.59 11.07
N LEU A 159 -9.85 7.59 10.79
CA LEU A 159 -10.50 6.50 10.08
C LEU A 159 -9.94 6.32 8.67
N GLN A 160 -9.85 7.40 7.87
CA GLN A 160 -9.36 7.37 6.49
C GLN A 160 -7.91 6.84 6.39
N PHE A 161 -7.03 7.29 7.27
CA PHE A 161 -5.66 6.77 7.34
C PHE A 161 -5.62 5.30 7.79
N LEU A 162 -6.42 4.88 8.78
CA LEU A 162 -6.47 3.49 9.21
C LEU A 162 -7.00 2.53 8.14
N LEU A 163 -8.01 2.96 7.36
CA LEU A 163 -8.54 2.18 6.24
C LEU A 163 -7.45 1.80 5.24
N HIS A 164 -6.46 2.68 5.06
CA HIS A 164 -5.34 2.51 4.15
C HIS A 164 -4.15 1.80 4.81
N PHE A 165 -3.64 2.36 5.90
CA PHE A 165 -2.37 1.90 6.51
C PHE A 165 -2.41 0.47 7.05
N VAL A 166 -3.59 -0.01 7.49
CA VAL A 166 -3.74 -1.42 7.83
C VAL A 166 -3.60 -2.31 6.59
N GLY A 167 -3.95 -1.82 5.41
CA GLY A 167 -3.62 -2.47 4.15
C GLY A 167 -2.11 -2.46 3.90
N ASP A 168 -1.49 -1.29 3.96
CA ASP A 168 -0.06 -1.06 3.70
C ASP A 168 0.85 -1.99 4.50
N ILE A 169 0.65 -2.06 5.82
CA ILE A 169 1.50 -2.86 6.71
C ILE A 169 1.45 -4.36 6.41
N HIS A 170 0.46 -4.82 5.62
CA HIS A 170 0.32 -6.21 5.18
C HIS A 170 0.88 -6.46 3.78
N GLN A 171 1.29 -5.43 3.04
CA GLN A 171 2.08 -5.60 1.83
C GLN A 171 3.53 -5.91 2.24
N PRO A 172 4.08 -7.08 1.89
CA PRO A 172 5.37 -7.52 2.45
C PRO A 172 6.52 -6.54 2.20
N LEU A 173 6.54 -5.89 1.03
CA LEU A 173 7.59 -4.92 0.67
C LEU A 173 7.39 -3.53 1.29
N HIS A 174 6.25 -3.28 1.97
CA HIS A 174 6.06 -2.12 2.84
C HIS A 174 6.62 -2.32 4.26
N ALA A 175 7.04 -3.55 4.58
CA ALA A 175 7.61 -3.87 5.89
C ALA A 175 9.06 -4.39 5.79
N ALA A 176 9.71 -4.26 4.64
CA ALA A 176 11.07 -4.78 4.43
C ALA A 176 11.85 -3.96 3.42
N ASP A 177 13.14 -3.77 3.68
CA ASP A 177 14.10 -3.23 2.71
C ASP A 177 15.32 -4.14 2.59
N ASN A 178 15.84 -4.24 1.37
CA ASN A 178 17.09 -4.91 1.05
C ASN A 178 18.08 -3.92 0.38
N HIS A 179 18.11 -2.69 0.84
CA HIS A 179 18.81 -1.55 0.22
C HIS A 179 18.31 -1.22 -1.18
N ASP A 180 17.08 -1.63 -1.50
CA ASP A 180 16.44 -1.53 -2.82
C ASP A 180 15.14 -0.70 -2.78
N GLN A 181 14.87 -0.02 -1.66
CA GLN A 181 13.65 0.75 -1.42
C GLN A 181 12.40 -0.16 -1.49
N GLY A 182 12.43 -1.27 -0.72
CA GLY A 182 11.36 -2.24 -0.73
C GLY A 182 11.11 -2.85 -2.11
N GLY A 183 12.14 -3.20 -2.86
CA GLY A 183 12.03 -3.76 -4.21
C GLY A 183 11.75 -2.74 -5.32
N ASN A 184 11.66 -1.42 -5.02
CA ASN A 184 11.42 -0.40 -6.04
C ASN A 184 12.58 -0.21 -7.02
N ARG A 185 13.80 -0.61 -6.64
CA ARG A 185 14.98 -0.59 -7.52
C ARG A 185 15.14 -1.87 -8.32
N ASP A 186 14.45 -2.92 -7.96
CA ASP A 186 14.54 -4.21 -8.61
C ASP A 186 13.62 -4.27 -9.83
N THR A 187 14.22 -4.49 -10.99
CA THR A 187 13.46 -4.78 -12.20
C THR A 187 13.19 -6.27 -12.30
N VAL A 188 12.02 -6.63 -12.79
CA VAL A 188 11.63 -8.02 -12.96
C VAL A 188 11.00 -8.26 -14.33
N SER A 189 11.09 -9.49 -14.80
CA SER A 189 10.31 -9.98 -15.93
C SER A 189 9.66 -11.30 -15.55
N ALA A 190 8.43 -11.52 -16.03
CA ALA A 190 7.74 -12.81 -15.83
C ALA A 190 6.75 -13.07 -16.96
N PRO A 191 6.48 -14.33 -17.32
CA PRO A 191 5.46 -14.65 -18.32
C PRO A 191 4.07 -14.15 -17.90
N GLY A 192 3.45 -13.33 -18.74
CA GLY A 192 2.11 -12.81 -18.51
C GLY A 192 2.02 -11.71 -17.43
N ILE A 193 3.15 -11.09 -17.09
CA ILE A 193 3.23 -9.85 -16.29
C ILE A 193 3.70 -8.74 -17.22
N ALA A 194 3.00 -7.60 -17.19
CA ALA A 194 3.28 -6.47 -18.08
C ALA A 194 4.20 -5.43 -17.45
N THR A 195 4.29 -5.40 -16.11
CA THR A 195 5.17 -4.48 -15.39
C THR A 195 6.60 -5.02 -15.34
N ASN A 196 7.52 -4.22 -14.86
CA ASN A 196 8.93 -4.57 -14.78
C ASN A 196 9.57 -4.13 -13.46
N ASN A 197 8.78 -4.03 -12.40
CA ASN A 197 9.22 -3.57 -11.10
C ASN A 197 8.70 -4.48 -10.00
N LEU A 198 9.59 -5.01 -9.14
CA LEU A 198 9.24 -6.00 -8.13
C LEU A 198 8.18 -5.48 -7.15
N HIS A 199 8.38 -4.26 -6.62
CA HIS A 199 7.42 -3.66 -5.69
C HIS A 199 6.04 -3.50 -6.35
N HIS A 200 6.02 -2.95 -7.56
CA HIS A 200 4.78 -2.72 -8.30
C HIS A 200 4.05 -4.03 -8.63
N ASP A 201 4.76 -5.12 -8.93
CA ASP A 201 4.13 -6.41 -9.19
C ASP A 201 3.41 -6.95 -7.94
N TRP A 202 4.01 -6.74 -6.75
CA TRP A 202 3.36 -7.10 -5.48
C TRP A 202 2.14 -6.22 -5.20
N ASP A 203 2.17 -4.96 -5.60
CA ASP A 203 1.04 -4.04 -5.41
C ASP A 203 -0.13 -4.29 -6.37
N THR A 204 0.16 -4.79 -7.58
CA THR A 204 -0.83 -4.82 -8.68
C THR A 204 -1.05 -6.20 -9.26
N GLU A 205 0.00 -6.77 -9.87
CA GLU A 205 -0.11 -7.94 -10.74
C GLU A 205 -0.58 -9.18 -10.01
N PHE A 206 -0.13 -9.36 -8.76
CA PHE A 206 -0.54 -10.51 -7.94
C PHE A 206 -1.94 -10.31 -7.37
N VAL A 207 -2.38 -9.08 -7.13
CA VAL A 207 -3.79 -8.75 -6.77
C VAL A 207 -4.70 -9.05 -7.94
N ALA A 208 -4.40 -8.53 -9.14
CA ALA A 208 -5.22 -8.70 -10.34
C ALA A 208 -5.41 -10.18 -10.74
N ARG A 209 -4.52 -11.08 -10.31
CA ARG A 209 -4.65 -12.53 -10.54
C ARG A 209 -5.66 -13.21 -9.62
N LEU A 210 -6.15 -12.53 -8.58
CA LEU A 210 -7.12 -13.08 -7.63
C LEU A 210 -8.56 -13.02 -8.12
N GLY A 211 -8.91 -12.14 -9.06
CA GLY A 211 -10.26 -12.02 -9.60
C GLY A 211 -10.37 -10.93 -10.65
N ALA A 212 -11.59 -10.69 -11.16
CA ALA A 212 -11.86 -9.73 -12.22
C ALA A 212 -12.07 -8.29 -11.70
N ASN A 213 -12.34 -8.14 -10.40
CA ASN A 213 -12.53 -6.86 -9.72
C ASN A 213 -12.48 -7.06 -8.20
N GLU A 214 -12.37 -5.94 -7.46
CA GLU A 214 -12.28 -5.89 -6.00
C GLU A 214 -13.42 -6.63 -5.28
N THR A 215 -14.64 -6.55 -5.80
CA THR A 215 -15.80 -7.20 -5.19
C THR A 215 -15.72 -8.73 -5.33
N GLU A 216 -15.34 -9.25 -6.49
CA GLU A 216 -15.15 -10.68 -6.71
C GLU A 216 -14.01 -11.22 -5.85
N ILE A 217 -12.89 -10.50 -5.82
CA ILE A 217 -11.72 -10.86 -5.01
C ILE A 217 -12.12 -10.94 -3.53
N ALA A 218 -12.74 -9.88 -2.99
CA ALA A 218 -13.15 -9.82 -1.60
C ALA A 218 -14.11 -10.96 -1.24
N GLN A 219 -15.14 -11.22 -2.07
CA GLN A 219 -16.10 -12.32 -1.85
C GLN A 219 -15.40 -13.68 -1.82
N ARG A 220 -14.46 -13.93 -2.73
CA ARG A 220 -13.68 -15.17 -2.77
C ARG A 220 -12.81 -15.34 -1.54
N LEU A 221 -12.12 -14.29 -1.12
CA LEU A 221 -11.27 -14.33 0.08
C LEU A 221 -12.11 -14.56 1.33
N ILE A 222 -13.21 -13.82 1.51
CA ILE A 222 -14.14 -13.99 2.64
C ILE A 222 -14.66 -15.42 2.73
N ALA A 223 -15.04 -16.02 1.60
CA ALA A 223 -15.55 -17.39 1.56
C ALA A 223 -14.51 -18.44 2.01
N ASN A 224 -13.22 -18.12 1.91
CA ASN A 224 -12.12 -19.01 2.30
C ASN A 224 -11.58 -18.73 3.72
N ILE A 225 -11.93 -17.60 4.36
CA ILE A 225 -11.51 -17.30 5.72
C ILE A 225 -12.31 -18.16 6.71
N THR A 226 -11.64 -19.07 7.39
CA THR A 226 -12.26 -19.90 8.43
C THR A 226 -12.47 -19.12 9.74
N ASP A 227 -13.41 -19.56 10.58
CA ASP A 227 -13.61 -18.96 11.91
C ASP A 227 -12.35 -19.02 12.78
N SER A 228 -11.55 -20.06 12.66
CA SER A 228 -10.27 -20.21 13.36
C SER A 228 -9.25 -19.17 12.90
N GLU A 229 -9.13 -18.91 11.60
CA GLU A 229 -8.25 -17.88 11.04
C GLU A 229 -8.72 -16.50 11.43
N ARG A 230 -10.01 -16.23 11.32
CA ARG A 230 -10.59 -14.96 11.74
C ARG A 230 -10.29 -14.68 13.22
N ALA A 231 -10.48 -15.66 14.11
CA ALA A 231 -10.18 -15.51 15.52
C ALA A 231 -8.68 -15.26 15.78
N ARG A 232 -7.80 -15.99 15.09
CA ARG A 232 -6.34 -15.84 15.19
C ARG A 232 -5.87 -14.48 14.70
N TRP A 233 -6.41 -14.00 13.56
CA TRP A 233 -6.01 -12.72 12.95
C TRP A 233 -6.63 -11.51 13.68
N SER A 234 -7.74 -11.65 14.39
CA SER A 234 -8.34 -10.59 15.21
C SER A 234 -7.54 -10.34 16.50
N ALA A 235 -6.21 -10.18 16.38
CA ALA A 235 -5.30 -10.01 17.51
C ALA A 235 -4.01 -9.31 17.05
N GLY A 236 -3.14 -9.00 18.02
CA GLY A 236 -1.82 -8.41 17.79
C GLY A 236 -1.84 -6.89 17.77
N THR A 237 -0.65 -6.35 17.55
CA THR A 237 -0.35 -4.91 17.47
C THR A 237 0.20 -4.57 16.07
N PRO A 238 0.24 -3.29 15.70
CA PRO A 238 0.91 -2.88 14.45
C PRO A 238 2.35 -3.40 14.34
N THR A 239 3.09 -3.44 15.46
CA THR A 239 4.44 -4.01 15.49
C THR A 239 4.45 -5.50 15.14
N ASP A 240 3.53 -6.28 15.72
CA ASP A 240 3.42 -7.72 15.43
C ASP A 240 3.11 -7.95 13.94
N TRP A 241 2.21 -7.13 13.37
CA TRP A 241 1.81 -7.22 11.96
C TRP A 241 2.95 -6.86 11.01
N ALA A 242 3.73 -5.81 11.32
CA ALA A 242 4.93 -5.44 10.56
C ALA A 242 5.98 -6.56 10.56
N LEU A 243 6.25 -7.15 11.73
CA LEU A 243 7.21 -8.25 11.85
C LEU A 243 6.74 -9.51 11.11
N GLU A 244 5.43 -9.78 11.09
CA GLU A 244 4.85 -10.86 10.30
C GLU A 244 5.03 -10.59 8.79
N SER A 245 4.72 -9.39 8.31
CA SER A 245 4.90 -8.98 6.91
C SER A 245 6.38 -8.99 6.50
N PHE A 246 7.28 -8.56 7.39
CA PHE A 246 8.72 -8.68 7.19
C PHE A 246 9.17 -10.14 7.03
N ALA A 247 8.67 -11.05 7.87
CA ALA A 247 8.99 -12.47 7.75
C ALA A 247 8.49 -13.07 6.42
N VAL A 248 7.33 -12.61 5.97
CA VAL A 248 6.78 -12.96 4.63
C VAL A 248 7.67 -12.39 3.53
N ALA A 249 8.07 -11.13 3.59
CA ALA A 249 9.00 -10.54 2.63
C ALA A 249 10.30 -11.33 2.54
N LYS A 250 10.90 -11.62 3.69
CA LYS A 250 12.15 -12.38 3.77
C LYS A 250 12.05 -13.79 3.17
N SER A 251 10.92 -14.50 3.39
CA SER A 251 10.77 -15.90 2.99
C SER A 251 10.16 -16.09 1.59
N HIS A 252 9.21 -15.24 1.20
CA HIS A 252 8.42 -15.40 -0.02
C HIS A 252 8.76 -14.39 -1.12
N VAL A 253 9.17 -13.16 -0.75
CA VAL A 253 9.62 -12.19 -1.75
C VAL A 253 11.09 -12.46 -2.06
N TYR A 254 11.99 -11.99 -1.20
CA TYR A 254 13.43 -12.04 -1.42
C TYR A 254 13.99 -13.46 -1.37
N GLY A 255 13.50 -14.30 -0.45
CA GLY A 255 13.98 -15.68 -0.28
C GLY A 255 13.66 -16.61 -1.45
N ARG A 256 12.80 -16.18 -2.37
CA ARG A 256 12.43 -16.94 -3.58
C ARG A 256 12.86 -16.29 -4.88
N LEU A 257 13.48 -15.10 -4.83
CA LEU A 257 14.07 -14.50 -6.03
C LEU A 257 15.14 -15.44 -6.61
N PRO A 258 15.19 -15.60 -7.93
CA PRO A 258 16.28 -16.33 -8.58
C PRO A 258 17.60 -15.55 -8.42
N PRO A 259 18.75 -16.14 -8.74
CA PRO A 259 19.98 -15.39 -8.90
C PRO A 259 19.80 -14.24 -9.91
N PHE A 260 20.51 -13.14 -9.72
CA PHE A 260 20.52 -12.02 -10.66
C PHE A 260 20.95 -12.46 -12.06
N GLU A 261 20.22 -12.04 -13.09
CA GLU A 261 20.70 -12.12 -14.46
C GLU A 261 21.62 -10.94 -14.81
N SER A 262 21.33 -9.78 -14.24
CA SER A 262 22.15 -8.56 -14.29
C SER A 262 21.88 -7.76 -13.02
N PRO A 263 22.70 -6.74 -12.66
CA PRO A 263 22.43 -5.93 -11.48
C PRO A 263 20.99 -5.41 -11.46
N TYR A 264 20.27 -5.74 -10.39
CA TYR A 264 18.86 -5.35 -10.16
C TYR A 264 17.83 -5.89 -11.17
N HIS A 265 18.12 -7.01 -11.86
CA HIS A 265 17.14 -7.66 -12.74
C HIS A 265 16.98 -9.15 -12.42
N TYR A 266 15.71 -9.58 -12.28
CA TYR A 266 15.34 -10.97 -12.02
C TYR A 266 14.33 -11.47 -13.05
N GLU A 267 14.49 -12.69 -13.54
CA GLU A 267 13.47 -13.39 -14.32
C GLU A 267 12.64 -14.29 -13.39
N LEU A 268 11.42 -13.85 -13.06
CA LEU A 268 10.54 -14.57 -12.15
C LEU A 268 9.94 -15.80 -12.83
N SER A 269 10.03 -16.95 -12.15
CA SER A 269 9.41 -18.18 -12.63
C SER A 269 7.88 -18.17 -12.44
N ALA A 270 7.17 -19.02 -13.19
CA ALA A 270 5.74 -19.25 -12.96
C ALA A 270 5.43 -19.73 -11.53
N THR A 271 6.36 -20.47 -10.91
CA THR A 271 6.23 -20.92 -9.52
C THR A 271 6.31 -19.73 -8.55
N TYR A 272 7.23 -18.77 -8.79
CA TYR A 272 7.29 -17.54 -8.01
C TYR A 272 5.98 -16.77 -8.09
N VAL A 273 5.47 -16.55 -9.31
CA VAL A 273 4.21 -15.83 -9.54
C VAL A 273 3.03 -16.50 -8.84
N ALA A 274 2.93 -17.82 -8.89
CA ALA A 274 1.87 -18.58 -8.21
C ALA A 274 1.97 -18.46 -6.68
N ASP A 275 3.17 -18.57 -6.11
CA ASP A 275 3.41 -18.42 -4.68
C ASP A 275 3.08 -16.99 -4.23
N ALA A 276 3.59 -15.98 -4.92
CA ALA A 276 3.33 -14.57 -4.63
C ALA A 276 1.83 -14.25 -4.66
N THR A 277 1.09 -14.77 -5.65
CA THR A 277 -0.37 -14.62 -5.72
C THR A 277 -1.06 -15.25 -4.50
N GLY A 278 -0.63 -16.43 -4.06
CA GLY A 278 -1.18 -17.09 -2.87
C GLY A 278 -0.89 -16.30 -1.59
N VAL A 279 0.32 -15.80 -1.45
CA VAL A 279 0.74 -14.95 -0.32
C VAL A 279 -0.06 -13.65 -0.30
N THR A 280 -0.24 -13.00 -1.45
CA THR A 280 -1.07 -11.79 -1.60
C THR A 280 -2.49 -12.03 -1.11
N ALA A 281 -3.11 -13.15 -1.49
CA ALA A 281 -4.45 -13.54 -1.02
C ALA A 281 -4.53 -13.65 0.52
N GLU A 282 -3.53 -14.26 1.14
CA GLU A 282 -3.46 -14.39 2.61
C GLU A 282 -3.26 -13.03 3.29
N GLN A 283 -2.35 -12.20 2.77
CA GLN A 283 -2.07 -10.88 3.34
C GLN A 283 -3.27 -9.93 3.24
N LEU A 284 -3.97 -9.88 2.11
CA LEU A 284 -5.21 -9.12 1.96
C LEU A 284 -6.31 -9.61 2.94
N SER A 285 -6.42 -10.93 3.12
CA SER A 285 -7.37 -11.53 4.08
C SER A 285 -7.07 -11.12 5.52
N LYS A 286 -5.79 -11.18 5.93
CA LYS A 286 -5.33 -10.73 7.25
C LYS A 286 -5.58 -9.25 7.45
N ALA A 287 -5.23 -8.42 6.46
CA ALA A 287 -5.43 -6.98 6.50
C ALA A 287 -6.89 -6.62 6.74
N GLY A 288 -7.83 -7.21 5.98
CA GLY A 288 -9.25 -6.94 6.13
C GLY A 288 -9.80 -7.37 7.49
N VAL A 289 -9.43 -8.55 8.00
CA VAL A 289 -9.83 -9.02 9.33
C VAL A 289 -9.27 -8.13 10.44
N ARG A 290 -8.00 -7.72 10.34
CA ARG A 290 -7.33 -6.83 11.30
C ARG A 290 -7.89 -5.42 11.25
N LEU A 291 -8.22 -4.91 10.09
CA LEU A 291 -8.92 -3.63 9.95
C LEU A 291 -10.29 -3.67 10.65
N ALA A 292 -11.08 -4.72 10.44
CA ALA A 292 -12.34 -4.90 11.15
C ALA A 292 -12.14 -5.00 12.68
N PHE A 293 -11.10 -5.68 13.14
CA PHE A 293 -10.73 -5.77 14.55
C PHE A 293 -10.42 -4.38 15.14
N VAL A 294 -9.61 -3.58 14.48
CA VAL A 294 -9.27 -2.19 14.86
C VAL A 294 -10.54 -1.34 14.98
N LEU A 295 -11.36 -1.33 13.94
CA LEU A 295 -12.57 -0.51 13.88
C LEU A 295 -13.63 -0.97 14.91
N ASN A 296 -13.82 -2.27 15.09
CA ASN A 296 -14.73 -2.81 16.08
C ASN A 296 -14.30 -2.49 17.53
N GLN A 297 -13.02 -2.27 17.77
CA GLN A 297 -12.53 -1.84 19.09
C GLN A 297 -12.59 -0.32 19.29
N ALA A 298 -12.49 0.45 18.21
CA ALA A 298 -12.43 1.91 18.32
C ALA A 298 -13.80 2.59 18.33
N LEU A 299 -14.79 2.02 17.65
CA LEU A 299 -16.08 2.65 17.37
C LEU A 299 -17.30 1.94 17.99
N HIS A 300 -17.08 1.14 19.05
CA HIS A 300 -18.16 0.44 19.77
C HIS A 300 -18.96 1.37 20.68
#